data_7feef81d812e97c75a1e46f73878a9ed
#
_entry.id   7feef81d812e97c75a1e46f73878a9ed
#
_cell.length_a   1.000
_cell.length_b   1.000
_cell.length_c   1.000
_cell.angle_alpha   90.00
_cell.angle_beta   90.00
_cell.angle_gamma   90.00
#
_symmetry.space_group_name_H-M   'P 1'
#
loop_
_entity.id
_entity.type
_entity.pdbx_description
1 polymer ?
#
loop_
_entity_poly.entity_id
_entity_poly.type
_entity_poly.pdbx_seq_one_letter_code
_entity_poly.pdbx_strand_id
1 'polypeptide(L)'
;MVDLSWNKVHCLDAVQALRSIPSNSIDCVLIDPPYNRGVDFGNNCSKKEIQEYIAWCGEWLSESERVLTQSGTMYIYGFSEILAHLSVNMNLDHRWLIWHYTNKTVPSAHFWQRSHESILCAWKDKNMRIFNRETIREPYTEKFIKGYKGKGRKR
;
A
#
# COMPACT_ATOMS: atom_id res chain seq x y z
N MET A 1 18.21 3.72 20.97
CA MET A 1 18.06 3.15 19.60
C MET A 1 17.69 1.70 19.75
N VAL A 2 16.67 1.24 19.05
CA VAL A 2 16.30 -0.18 19.02
C VAL A 2 17.31 -0.89 18.11
N ASP A 3 17.87 -1.99 18.56
CA ASP A 3 18.77 -2.82 17.73
C ASP A 3 17.92 -3.71 16.81
N LEU A 4 17.84 -3.34 15.54
CA LEU A 4 17.12 -4.08 14.52
C LEU A 4 18.09 -4.94 13.72
N SER A 5 18.01 -6.24 13.86
CA SER A 5 18.76 -7.18 13.03
C SER A 5 18.00 -7.52 11.74
N TRP A 6 18.73 -7.61 10.63
CA TRP A 6 18.17 -7.94 9.31
C TRP A 6 17.62 -9.39 9.25
N ASN A 7 16.64 -9.61 8.39
CA ASN A 7 16.02 -10.93 8.15
C ASN A 7 15.36 -11.54 9.39
N LYS A 8 14.88 -10.71 10.30
CA LYS A 8 14.16 -11.14 11.50
C LYS A 8 12.81 -10.43 11.63
N VAL A 9 11.89 -11.08 12.33
CA VAL A 9 10.63 -10.46 12.74
C VAL A 9 10.84 -9.79 14.10
N HIS A 10 10.41 -8.54 14.20
CA HIS A 10 10.48 -7.74 15.42
C HIS A 10 9.06 -7.38 15.88
N CYS A 11 8.74 -7.63 17.13
CA CYS A 11 7.47 -7.22 17.75
C CYS A 11 7.70 -5.90 18.52
N LEU A 12 7.50 -4.78 17.84
CA LEU A 12 7.80 -3.44 18.33
C LEU A 12 6.74 -2.44 17.85
N ASP A 13 6.68 -1.29 18.50
CA ASP A 13 5.99 -0.14 17.94
C ASP A 13 6.62 0.26 16.60
N ALA A 14 5.80 0.39 15.56
CA ALA A 14 6.30 0.60 14.20
C ALA A 14 7.03 1.93 14.04
N VAL A 15 6.56 3.00 14.68
CA VAL A 15 7.19 4.33 14.60
C VAL A 15 8.56 4.32 15.28
N GLN A 16 8.67 3.69 16.45
CA GLN A 16 9.94 3.54 17.15
C GLN A 16 10.94 2.69 16.35
N ALA A 17 10.47 1.60 15.74
CA ALA A 17 11.29 0.76 14.87
C ALA A 17 11.79 1.55 13.65
N LEU A 18 10.90 2.23 12.94
CA LEU A 18 11.26 3.05 11.77
C LEU A 18 12.28 4.14 12.11
N ARG A 19 12.13 4.83 13.26
CA ARG A 19 13.09 5.84 13.73
C ARG A 19 14.51 5.29 13.95
N SER A 20 14.65 3.99 14.18
CA SER A 20 15.96 3.32 14.30
C SER A 20 16.61 2.96 12.96
N ILE A 21 15.86 3.03 11.86
CA ILE A 21 16.34 2.72 10.52
C ILE A 21 16.92 3.99 9.87
N PRO A 22 18.09 3.91 9.23
CA PRO A 22 18.66 5.07 8.51
C PRO A 22 17.75 5.57 7.39
N SER A 23 17.79 6.88 7.13
CA SER A 23 17.10 7.47 5.98
C SER A 23 17.63 6.90 4.66
N ASN A 24 16.75 6.77 3.66
CA ASN A 24 17.10 6.29 2.31
C ASN A 24 17.82 4.92 2.29
N SER A 25 17.37 3.97 3.10
CA SER A 25 17.99 2.65 3.25
C SER A 25 17.10 1.46 2.91
N ILE A 26 15.80 1.68 2.69
CA ILE A 26 14.84 0.61 2.43
C ILE A 26 14.28 0.75 1.01
N ASP A 27 14.39 -0.31 0.21
CA ASP A 27 13.93 -0.31 -1.19
C ASP A 27 12.45 -0.65 -1.33
N CYS A 28 11.87 -1.36 -0.38
CA CYS A 28 10.45 -1.71 -0.40
C CYS A 28 9.85 -1.64 1.01
N VAL A 29 8.81 -0.84 1.16
CA VAL A 29 8.02 -0.76 2.39
C VAL A 29 6.62 -1.29 2.11
N LEU A 30 6.18 -2.29 2.87
CA LEU A 30 4.87 -2.92 2.74
C LEU A 30 4.10 -2.76 4.04
N ILE A 31 2.94 -2.10 4.00
CA ILE A 31 2.19 -1.69 5.18
C ILE A 31 0.76 -2.20 5.12
N ASP A 32 0.35 -2.92 6.15
CA ASP A 32 -1.03 -3.33 6.41
C ASP A 32 -1.44 -2.82 7.80
N PRO A 33 -1.88 -1.55 7.92
CA PRO A 33 -2.16 -0.94 9.21
C PRO A 33 -3.52 -1.39 9.76
N PRO A 34 -3.79 -1.28 11.06
CA PRO A 34 -5.13 -1.41 11.61
C PRO A 34 -6.12 -0.43 10.94
N TYR A 35 -7.30 -0.89 10.52
CA TYR A 35 -8.23 -0.10 9.69
C TYR A 35 -9.21 0.77 10.49
N ASN A 36 -8.97 1.04 11.75
CA ASN A 36 -9.82 1.85 12.62
C ASN A 36 -11.28 1.34 12.73
N ARG A 37 -11.48 0.04 12.72
CA ARG A 37 -12.82 -0.58 12.75
C ARG A 37 -13.24 -1.08 14.12
N GLY A 38 -12.46 -0.82 15.17
CA GLY A 38 -12.73 -1.28 16.52
C GLY A 38 -12.52 -2.79 16.71
N VAL A 39 -11.75 -3.43 15.81
CA VAL A 39 -11.31 -4.82 16.01
C VAL A 39 -10.14 -4.81 16.97
N ASP A 40 -10.29 -5.50 18.08
CA ASP A 40 -9.21 -5.65 19.05
C ASP A 40 -8.26 -6.78 18.61
N PHE A 41 -7.03 -6.40 18.30
CA PHE A 41 -5.93 -7.32 17.98
C PHE A 41 -5.05 -7.63 19.22
N GLY A 42 -5.57 -7.39 20.43
CA GLY A 42 -4.84 -7.61 21.68
C GLY A 42 -3.92 -6.45 22.09
N ASN A 43 -4.05 -5.29 21.47
CA ASN A 43 -3.22 -4.10 21.71
C ASN A 43 -4.03 -2.83 22.03
N ASN A 44 -5.24 -2.98 22.56
CA ASN A 44 -6.18 -1.89 22.89
C ASN A 44 -6.45 -0.93 21.72
N CYS A 45 -6.44 -1.43 20.47
CA CYS A 45 -6.84 -0.66 19.30
C CYS A 45 -8.34 -0.46 19.26
N SER A 46 -8.87 0.35 20.16
CA SER A 46 -10.22 0.88 20.07
C SER A 46 -10.36 1.76 18.82
N LYS A 47 -11.57 1.82 18.28
CA LYS A 47 -11.88 2.75 17.19
C LYS A 47 -11.60 4.17 17.68
N LYS A 48 -10.73 4.87 16.96
CA LYS A 48 -10.40 6.28 17.19
C LYS A 48 -11.32 7.20 16.39
N GLU A 49 -11.46 8.43 16.80
CA GLU A 49 -12.00 9.47 15.94
C GLU A 49 -11.12 9.61 14.70
N ILE A 50 -11.75 9.90 13.54
CA ILE A 50 -11.06 9.84 12.25
C ILE A 50 -9.84 10.75 12.19
N GLN A 51 -9.92 11.95 12.74
CA GLN A 51 -8.81 12.91 12.74
C GLN A 51 -7.62 12.43 13.60
N GLU A 52 -7.92 11.84 14.75
CA GLU A 52 -6.89 11.24 15.62
C GLU A 52 -6.22 10.05 14.93
N TYR A 53 -7.01 9.22 14.24
CA TYR A 53 -6.48 8.08 13.49
C TYR A 53 -5.58 8.54 12.33
N ILE A 54 -5.99 9.56 11.57
CA ILE A 54 -5.19 10.12 10.47
C ILE A 54 -3.90 10.77 10.99
N ALA A 55 -3.96 11.47 12.12
CA ALA A 55 -2.76 12.04 12.74
C ALA A 55 -1.75 10.93 13.13
N TRP A 56 -2.24 9.86 13.77
CA TRP A 56 -1.42 8.69 14.07
C TRP A 56 -0.84 8.03 12.80
N CYS A 57 -1.64 7.91 11.74
CA CYS A 57 -1.14 7.40 10.45
C CYS A 57 -0.02 8.29 9.90
N GLY A 58 -0.11 9.60 10.06
CA GLY A 58 0.90 10.56 9.62
C GLY A 58 2.29 10.29 10.22
N GLU A 59 2.36 9.79 11.45
CA GLU A 59 3.63 9.50 12.11
C GLU A 59 4.40 8.36 11.40
N TRP A 60 3.76 7.20 11.23
CA TRP A 60 4.42 6.08 10.57
C TRP A 60 4.57 6.30 9.05
N LEU A 61 3.67 7.06 8.43
CA LEU A 61 3.77 7.42 7.02
C LEU A 61 5.03 8.27 6.77
N SER A 62 5.23 9.34 7.55
CA SER A 62 6.41 10.22 7.45
C SER A 62 7.72 9.45 7.66
N GLU A 63 7.77 8.56 8.65
CA GLU A 63 8.97 7.74 8.88
C GLU A 63 9.19 6.71 7.76
N SER A 64 8.12 6.13 7.20
CA SER A 64 8.21 5.23 6.04
C SER A 64 8.73 5.96 4.79
N GLU A 65 8.26 7.18 4.55
CA GLU A 65 8.79 8.05 3.49
C GLU A 65 10.28 8.36 3.70
N ARG A 66 10.69 8.64 4.94
CA ARG A 66 12.08 8.96 5.30
C ARG A 66 13.02 7.79 5.00
N VAL A 67 12.67 6.57 5.41
CA VAL A 67 13.54 5.39 5.22
C VAL A 67 13.58 4.88 3.78
N LEU A 68 12.57 5.18 2.97
CA LEU A 68 12.48 4.74 1.59
C LEU A 68 13.63 5.34 0.75
N THR A 69 14.30 4.52 -0.08
CA THR A 69 15.32 4.97 -1.04
C THR A 69 14.69 5.78 -2.18
N GLN A 70 15.52 6.49 -2.97
CA GLN A 70 15.05 7.23 -4.15
C GLN A 70 14.42 6.31 -5.21
N SER A 71 14.94 5.09 -5.34
CA SER A 71 14.42 4.05 -6.25
C SER A 71 13.36 3.16 -5.63
N GLY A 72 13.08 3.34 -4.33
CA GLY A 72 12.20 2.49 -3.55
C GLY A 72 10.72 2.71 -3.85
N THR A 73 9.93 1.73 -3.47
CA THR A 73 8.46 1.75 -3.60
C THR A 73 7.81 1.37 -2.29
N MET A 74 6.77 2.10 -1.90
CA MET A 74 5.95 1.82 -0.73
C MET A 74 4.56 1.37 -1.16
N TYR A 75 4.03 0.33 -0.51
CA TYR A 75 2.68 -0.16 -0.70
C TYR A 75 1.92 -0.08 0.62
N ILE A 76 0.78 0.59 0.62
CA ILE A 76 -0.10 0.71 1.78
C ILE A 76 -1.43 0.07 1.44
N TYR A 77 -1.74 -1.02 2.12
CA TYR A 77 -2.98 -1.76 1.97
C TYR A 77 -4.06 -1.18 2.88
N GLY A 78 -5.33 -1.14 2.44
CA GLY A 78 -6.40 -0.67 3.29
C GLY A 78 -7.72 -0.40 2.60
N PHE A 79 -8.67 0.09 3.37
CA PHE A 79 -9.94 0.54 2.83
C PHE A 79 -9.81 1.87 2.10
N SER A 80 -10.49 1.99 0.95
CA SER A 80 -10.42 3.17 0.09
C SER A 80 -10.71 4.46 0.85
N GLU A 81 -11.64 4.43 1.80
CA GLU A 81 -12.04 5.58 2.60
C GLU A 81 -10.88 6.09 3.47
N ILE A 82 -10.11 5.18 4.06
CA ILE A 82 -8.93 5.53 4.87
C ILE A 82 -7.78 5.95 3.97
N LEU A 83 -7.52 5.18 2.92
CA LEU A 83 -6.42 5.48 1.99
C LEU A 83 -6.62 6.83 1.29
N ALA A 84 -7.85 7.28 1.08
CA ALA A 84 -8.13 8.61 0.53
C ALA A 84 -7.58 9.73 1.44
N HIS A 85 -7.75 9.60 2.76
CA HIS A 85 -7.15 10.55 3.70
C HIS A 85 -5.62 10.48 3.69
N LEU A 86 -5.04 9.28 3.61
CA LEU A 86 -3.58 9.12 3.57
C LEU A 86 -3.01 9.69 2.28
N SER A 87 -3.67 9.48 1.14
CA SER A 87 -3.19 9.95 -0.16
C SER A 87 -3.04 11.47 -0.25
N VAL A 88 -3.94 12.23 0.38
CA VAL A 88 -3.86 13.71 0.38
C VAL A 88 -2.82 14.25 1.36
N ASN A 89 -2.40 13.45 2.33
CA ASN A 89 -1.38 13.81 3.32
C ASN A 89 0.02 13.26 2.99
N MET A 90 0.14 12.50 1.90
CA MET A 90 1.40 11.91 1.45
C MET A 90 2.19 12.88 0.58
N ASN A 91 3.50 12.99 0.81
CA ASN A 91 4.40 13.81 -0.01
C ASN A 91 5.00 13.07 -1.21
N LEU A 92 4.57 11.83 -1.44
CA LEU A 92 5.05 10.98 -2.54
C LEU A 92 4.06 10.95 -3.70
N ASP A 93 4.60 10.87 -4.91
CA ASP A 93 3.79 10.44 -6.07
C ASP A 93 3.24 9.05 -5.82
N HIS A 94 1.99 8.82 -6.17
CA HIS A 94 1.38 7.51 -5.91
C HIS A 94 0.36 7.12 -6.98
N ARG A 95 -0.01 5.84 -6.97
CA ARG A 95 -1.05 5.23 -7.80
C ARG A 95 -1.91 4.29 -6.97
N TRP A 96 -3.19 4.29 -7.23
CA TRP A 96 -4.13 3.31 -6.71
C TRP A 96 -4.01 2.00 -7.48
N LEU A 97 -3.83 0.90 -6.74
CA LEU A 97 -3.95 -0.46 -7.24
C LEU A 97 -5.18 -1.10 -6.61
N ILE A 98 -5.77 -2.04 -7.33
CA ILE A 98 -6.96 -2.77 -6.90
C ILE A 98 -6.61 -4.24 -6.77
N TRP A 99 -6.80 -4.77 -5.58
CA TRP A 99 -6.77 -6.20 -5.33
C TRP A 99 -8.20 -6.73 -5.43
N HIS A 100 -8.56 -7.23 -6.61
CA HIS A 100 -9.89 -7.81 -6.84
C HIS A 100 -9.96 -9.25 -6.32
N TYR A 101 -11.08 -9.60 -5.68
CA TYR A 101 -11.36 -10.96 -5.23
C TYR A 101 -12.83 -11.36 -5.51
N THR A 102 -13.06 -12.66 -5.72
CA THR A 102 -14.37 -13.22 -6.06
C THR A 102 -14.89 -14.23 -5.02
N ASN A 103 -14.12 -14.48 -3.97
CA ASN A 103 -14.35 -15.51 -2.97
C ASN A 103 -15.21 -15.07 -1.78
N LYS A 104 -15.90 -13.95 -1.86
CA LYS A 104 -16.77 -13.49 -0.78
C LYS A 104 -18.06 -14.32 -0.75
N THR A 105 -18.26 -15.06 0.31
CA THR A 105 -19.35 -16.04 0.44
C THR A 105 -20.63 -15.45 1.02
N VAL A 106 -20.56 -14.32 1.74
CA VAL A 106 -21.71 -13.68 2.36
C VAL A 106 -22.10 -12.44 1.57
N PRO A 107 -23.26 -12.43 0.89
CA PRO A 107 -23.73 -11.27 0.16
C PRO A 107 -24.12 -10.14 1.11
N SER A 108 -23.95 -8.90 0.68
CA SER A 108 -24.52 -7.74 1.37
C SER A 108 -26.01 -7.67 1.07
N ALA A 109 -26.85 -7.67 2.11
CA ALA A 109 -28.32 -7.62 1.94
C ALA A 109 -28.84 -6.20 1.66
N HIS A 110 -28.08 -5.14 1.99
CA HIS A 110 -28.58 -3.77 2.03
C HIS A 110 -27.76 -2.75 1.26
N PHE A 111 -26.58 -3.14 0.73
CA PHE A 111 -25.72 -2.24 -0.01
C PHE A 111 -24.78 -2.99 -0.99
N TRP A 112 -24.01 -2.25 -1.78
CA TRP A 112 -23.03 -2.82 -2.69
C TRP A 112 -22.01 -3.67 -1.94
N GLN A 113 -21.80 -4.90 -2.41
CA GLN A 113 -20.81 -5.79 -1.86
C GLN A 113 -19.41 -5.34 -2.27
N ARG A 114 -18.52 -5.25 -1.28
CA ARG A 114 -17.11 -5.03 -1.59
C ARG A 114 -16.50 -6.28 -2.20
N SER A 115 -15.86 -6.12 -3.34
CA SER A 115 -15.18 -7.19 -4.09
C SER A 115 -13.70 -6.89 -4.35
N HIS A 116 -13.17 -5.86 -3.69
CA HIS A 116 -11.76 -5.49 -3.82
C HIS A 116 -11.26 -4.85 -2.53
N GLU A 117 -9.95 -4.85 -2.38
CA GLU A 117 -9.22 -3.99 -1.47
C GLU A 117 -8.37 -3.01 -2.30
N SER A 118 -8.05 -1.88 -1.68
CA SER A 118 -7.24 -0.84 -2.31
C SER A 118 -5.83 -0.86 -1.78
N ILE A 119 -4.88 -0.50 -2.63
CA ILE A 119 -3.48 -0.35 -2.28
C ILE A 119 -2.98 0.98 -2.84
N LEU A 120 -2.36 1.81 -2.02
CA LEU A 120 -1.56 2.93 -2.50
C LEU A 120 -0.16 2.43 -2.80
N CYS A 121 0.26 2.56 -4.04
CA CYS A 121 1.63 2.30 -4.48
C CYS A 121 2.32 3.65 -4.66
N ALA A 122 3.28 3.99 -3.80
CA ALA A 122 3.93 5.28 -3.73
C ALA A 122 5.44 5.18 -3.99
N TRP A 123 6.06 6.26 -4.51
CA TRP A 123 7.49 6.34 -4.84
C TRP A 123 8.02 7.77 -4.76
N LYS A 124 9.33 7.93 -4.53
CA LYS A 124 9.98 9.26 -4.50
C LYS A 124 10.27 9.80 -5.89
N ASP A 125 10.86 8.99 -6.75
CA ASP A 125 11.23 9.39 -8.12
C ASP A 125 10.72 8.38 -9.15
N LYS A 126 9.84 8.85 -10.02
CA LYS A 126 9.25 8.04 -11.10
C LYS A 126 10.28 7.50 -12.12
N ASN A 127 11.42 8.18 -12.26
CA ASN A 127 12.46 7.79 -13.22
C ASN A 127 13.45 6.79 -12.61
N MET A 128 13.59 6.79 -11.27
CA MET A 128 14.54 5.92 -10.56
C MET A 128 13.88 4.65 -10.01
N ARG A 129 12.55 4.64 -9.83
CA ARG A 129 11.86 3.48 -9.24
C ARG A 129 12.13 2.19 -10.00
N ILE A 130 12.42 1.14 -9.27
CA ILE A 130 12.61 -0.21 -9.82
C ILE A 130 11.24 -0.82 -10.13
N PHE A 131 11.04 -1.23 -11.38
CA PHE A 131 9.80 -1.89 -11.80
C PHE A 131 10.10 -3.02 -12.80
N ASN A 132 10.06 -4.26 -12.33
CA ASN A 132 10.39 -5.46 -13.12
C ASN A 132 9.18 -5.90 -13.96
N ARG A 133 8.79 -5.10 -14.94
CA ARG A 133 7.56 -5.32 -15.73
C ARG A 133 7.51 -6.69 -16.41
N GLU A 134 8.64 -7.23 -16.83
CA GLU A 134 8.67 -8.52 -17.55
C GLU A 134 8.27 -9.69 -16.64
N THR A 135 8.51 -9.56 -15.33
CA THR A 135 8.13 -10.59 -14.32
C THR A 135 6.62 -10.63 -14.05
N ILE A 136 5.92 -9.51 -14.24
CA ILE A 136 4.49 -9.38 -13.93
C ILE A 136 3.61 -9.31 -15.17
N ARG A 137 4.19 -9.43 -16.36
CA ARG A 137 3.42 -9.40 -17.62
C ARG A 137 2.64 -10.69 -17.79
N GLU A 138 1.38 -10.54 -18.13
CA GLU A 138 0.56 -11.63 -18.61
C GLU A 138 0.38 -11.53 -20.12
N PRO A 139 0.32 -12.67 -20.86
CA PRO A 139 0.03 -12.66 -22.27
C PRO A 139 -1.37 -12.10 -22.53
N TYR A 140 -1.51 -11.29 -23.56
CA TYR A 140 -2.83 -10.86 -24.01
C TYR A 140 -3.68 -12.04 -24.47
N THR A 141 -4.97 -12.00 -24.16
CA THR A 141 -5.91 -12.98 -24.69
C THR A 141 -5.96 -12.95 -26.23
N GLU A 142 -6.18 -14.09 -26.87
CA GLU A 142 -6.31 -14.16 -28.34
C GLU A 142 -7.36 -13.18 -28.90
N LYS A 143 -8.48 -13.00 -28.20
CA LYS A 143 -9.54 -12.04 -28.57
C LYS A 143 -9.01 -10.63 -28.63
N PHE A 144 -8.19 -10.23 -27.65
CA PHE A 144 -7.57 -8.90 -27.63
C PHE A 144 -6.55 -8.73 -28.75
N ILE A 145 -5.71 -9.74 -28.98
CA ILE A 145 -4.71 -9.72 -30.05
C ILE A 145 -5.36 -9.59 -31.43
N LYS A 146 -6.43 -10.34 -31.68
CA LYS A 146 -7.21 -10.28 -32.95
C LYS A 146 -7.82 -8.88 -33.16
N GLY A 147 -8.45 -8.32 -32.12
CA GLY A 147 -9.06 -6.99 -32.17
C GLY A 147 -8.05 -5.84 -32.35
N TYR A 148 -6.83 -6.01 -31.84
CA TYR A 148 -5.76 -5.02 -31.92
C TYR A 148 -5.08 -4.99 -33.29
N LYS A 149 -4.84 -6.16 -33.90
CA LYS A 149 -4.26 -6.26 -35.24
C LYS A 149 -5.10 -5.59 -36.33
N GLY A 150 -6.44 -5.54 -36.13
CA GLY A 150 -7.36 -4.83 -37.03
C GLY A 150 -7.28 -3.31 -36.99
N LYS A 151 -6.59 -2.69 -36.02
CA LYS A 151 -6.51 -1.22 -35.84
C LYS A 151 -5.21 -0.57 -36.30
N GLY A 152 -4.33 -1.29 -36.98
CA GLY A 152 -3.16 -0.74 -37.67
C GLY A 152 -2.09 -0.03 -36.82
N ARG A 153 -2.11 -0.16 -35.49
CA ARG A 153 -1.05 0.39 -34.62
C ARG A 153 0.12 -0.58 -34.52
N LYS A 154 1.21 -0.28 -35.22
CA LYS A 154 2.52 -0.89 -34.95
C LYS A 154 3.00 -0.43 -33.57
N ARG A 155 3.52 -1.35 -32.77
CA ARG A 155 4.31 -1.07 -31.56
C ARG A 155 5.73 -0.75 -31.95
#